data_3ad2defafea38e3252466946a77bcc41
#
_entry.id   3ad2defafea38e3252466946a77bcc41
#
_cell.length_a   1.000
_cell.length_b   1.000
_cell.length_c   1.000
_cell.angle_alpha   90.00
_cell.angle_beta   90.00
_cell.angle_gamma   90.00
#
_symmetry.space_group_name_H-M   'P 1'
#
loop_
_entity.id
_entity.type
_entity.pdbx_description
1 polymer ?
#
loop_
_entity_poly.entity_id
_entity_poly.type
_entity_poly.pdbx_seq_one_letter_code
_entity_poly.pdbx_strand_id
1 'polypeptide(L)'
;MVIDKYFEDFVVGETTVSEEFVISNQDVETYAKIVRLDQHPHFDLGFIQKEFGRPDYLVPGCLTLAFVDGYWANLVSPAVPFSPHYGQDKVRYLSTLFCNEPIRCEFNLIDKRVKNDRYGLLTFETYVKRQDGEPVLFEIDKLMVPRRSSRTDAVR
;
A
#
# COMPACT_ATOMS: atom_id res chain seq x y z
N MET A 1 11.94 8.26 8.24
CA MET A 1 11.84 9.74 8.42
C MET A 1 10.45 10.04 8.95
N VAL A 2 10.29 10.86 10.00
CA VAL A 2 8.95 11.24 10.49
C VAL A 2 8.40 12.31 9.53
N ILE A 3 7.23 12.04 8.95
CA ILE A 3 6.53 13.01 8.12
C ILE A 3 5.65 13.85 9.02
N ASP A 4 5.89 15.18 9.05
CA ASP A 4 5.07 16.16 9.78
C ASP A 4 4.39 17.09 8.77
N LYS A 5 3.24 16.66 8.28
CA LYS A 5 2.41 17.39 7.32
C LYS A 5 0.97 17.51 7.80
N TYR A 6 0.36 18.67 7.61
CA TYR A 6 -1.07 18.86 7.76
C TYR A 6 -1.78 18.77 6.41
N PHE A 7 -3.09 18.66 6.43
CA PHE A 7 -3.90 18.56 5.23
C PHE A 7 -3.57 19.65 4.19
N GLU A 8 -3.29 20.87 4.65
CA GLU A 8 -2.98 22.01 3.79
C GLU A 8 -1.67 21.84 3.00
N ASP A 9 -0.72 21.06 3.51
CA ASP A 9 0.62 20.88 2.94
C ASP A 9 0.66 19.87 1.78
N PHE A 10 -0.40 19.12 1.57
CA PHE A 10 -0.49 18.17 0.46
C PHE A 10 -0.93 18.86 -0.83
N VAL A 11 -0.29 18.52 -1.95
CA VAL A 11 -0.58 19.11 -3.26
C VAL A 11 -1.07 18.00 -4.20
N VAL A 12 -2.27 18.18 -4.78
CA VAL A 12 -2.81 17.25 -5.78
C VAL A 12 -1.88 17.19 -6.99
N GLY A 13 -1.60 15.99 -7.46
CA GLY A 13 -0.63 15.71 -8.51
C GLY A 13 0.76 15.30 -8.00
N GLU A 14 1.03 15.39 -6.69
CA GLU A 14 2.25 14.82 -6.13
C GLU A 14 2.23 13.30 -6.25
N THR A 15 3.38 12.73 -6.66
CA THR A 15 3.64 11.30 -6.71
C THR A 15 4.78 10.95 -5.78
N THR A 16 4.58 9.95 -4.94
CA THR A 16 5.63 9.34 -4.10
C THR A 16 5.89 7.93 -4.59
N VAL A 17 7.16 7.56 -4.75
CA VAL A 17 7.57 6.23 -5.22
C VAL A 17 8.45 5.59 -4.16
N SER A 18 8.21 4.31 -3.86
CA SER A 18 9.09 3.55 -2.97
C SER A 18 10.39 3.17 -3.66
N GLU A 19 11.40 2.78 -2.89
CA GLU A 19 12.48 1.96 -3.40
C GLU A 19 11.94 0.62 -3.92
N GLU A 20 12.72 -0.07 -4.74
CA GLU A 20 12.39 -1.43 -5.15
C GLU A 20 12.54 -2.40 -3.97
N PHE A 21 11.64 -3.37 -3.91
CA PHE A 21 11.65 -4.43 -2.91
C PHE A 21 11.17 -5.75 -3.51
N VAL A 22 11.34 -6.83 -2.79
CA VAL A 22 10.82 -8.15 -3.12
C VAL A 22 9.99 -8.68 -1.96
N ILE A 23 9.02 -9.53 -2.26
CA ILE A 23 8.33 -10.36 -1.27
C ILE A 23 8.96 -11.75 -1.36
N SER A 24 9.58 -12.19 -0.28
CA SER A 24 10.32 -13.46 -0.25
C SER A 24 9.38 -14.66 0.01
N ASN A 25 9.85 -15.86 -0.27
CA ASN A 25 9.16 -17.09 0.13
C ASN A 25 8.92 -17.14 1.65
N GLN A 26 9.86 -16.62 2.45
CA GLN A 26 9.73 -16.57 3.91
C GLN A 26 8.61 -15.61 4.36
N ASP A 27 8.41 -14.50 3.66
CA ASP A 27 7.31 -13.56 3.94
C ASP A 27 5.95 -14.23 3.69
N VAL A 28 5.82 -14.98 2.59
CA VAL A 28 4.61 -15.75 2.26
C VAL A 28 4.32 -16.79 3.32
N GLU A 29 5.33 -17.57 3.76
CA GLU A 29 5.17 -18.55 4.83
C GLU A 29 4.76 -17.92 6.16
N THR A 30 5.35 -16.79 6.51
CA THR A 30 5.05 -16.06 7.74
C THR A 30 3.62 -15.51 7.70
N TYR A 31 3.25 -14.88 6.61
CA TYR A 31 1.89 -14.40 6.38
C TYR A 31 0.87 -15.53 6.48
N ALA A 32 1.12 -16.65 5.83
CA ALA A 32 0.23 -17.80 5.84
C ALA A 32 -0.04 -18.31 7.26
N LYS A 33 1.00 -18.40 8.10
CA LYS A 33 0.87 -18.79 9.51
C LYS A 33 -0.02 -17.81 10.29
N ILE A 34 0.17 -16.49 10.07
CA ILE A 34 -0.59 -15.45 10.76
C ILE A 34 -2.07 -15.50 10.40
N VAL A 35 -2.40 -15.60 9.10
CA VAL A 35 -3.77 -15.57 8.60
C VAL A 35 -4.42 -16.95 8.47
N ARG A 36 -3.70 -18.04 8.85
CA ARG A 36 -4.15 -19.43 8.73
C ARG A 36 -4.50 -19.82 7.31
N LEU A 37 -3.71 -19.35 6.35
CA LEU A 37 -3.83 -19.71 4.95
C LEU A 37 -3.09 -21.03 4.73
N ASP A 38 -3.82 -22.09 4.40
CA ASP A 38 -3.30 -23.42 4.11
C ASP A 38 -3.61 -23.89 2.68
N GLN A 39 -4.07 -22.96 1.85
CA GLN A 39 -4.47 -23.26 0.48
C GLN A 39 -3.29 -23.49 -0.45
N HIS A 40 -3.39 -24.56 -1.13
CA HIS A 40 -2.49 -25.17 -2.05
C HIS A 40 -1.85 -24.26 -3.11
N PRO A 41 -2.51 -23.37 -3.90
CA PRO A 41 -1.82 -22.75 -5.03
C PRO A 41 -0.60 -21.89 -4.64
N HIS A 42 -0.57 -21.37 -3.41
CA HIS A 42 0.50 -20.46 -2.97
C HIS A 42 1.78 -21.16 -2.55
N PHE A 43 1.71 -22.46 -2.17
CA PHE A 43 2.83 -23.19 -1.56
C PHE A 43 3.22 -24.45 -2.30
N ASP A 44 2.45 -24.87 -3.32
CA ASP A 44 2.75 -26.07 -4.09
C ASP A 44 3.68 -25.73 -5.25
N LEU A 45 4.98 -25.85 -5.00
CA LEU A 45 6.00 -25.62 -6.02
C LEU A 45 5.83 -26.54 -7.25
N GLY A 46 5.33 -27.77 -7.05
CA GLY A 46 5.06 -28.67 -8.17
C GLY A 46 3.95 -28.16 -9.08
N PHE A 47 2.86 -27.67 -8.49
CA PHE A 47 1.79 -27.02 -9.21
C PHE A 47 2.28 -25.74 -9.89
N ILE A 48 2.97 -24.87 -9.17
CA ILE A 48 3.45 -23.57 -9.68
C ILE A 48 4.42 -23.78 -10.84
N GLN A 49 5.36 -24.73 -10.71
CA GLN A 49 6.30 -25.06 -11.77
C GLN A 49 5.57 -25.58 -13.02
N LYS A 50 4.57 -26.45 -12.84
CA LYS A 50 3.81 -27.02 -13.94
C LYS A 50 2.96 -25.99 -14.68
N GLU A 51 2.24 -25.14 -13.92
CA GLU A 51 1.26 -24.22 -14.51
C GLU A 51 1.89 -22.89 -14.98
N PHE A 52 2.95 -22.43 -14.32
CA PHE A 52 3.56 -21.13 -14.57
C PHE A 52 5.04 -21.17 -14.96
N GLY A 53 5.69 -22.33 -14.86
CA GLY A 53 7.13 -22.47 -15.12
C GLY A 53 8.03 -21.73 -14.12
N ARG A 54 7.55 -21.46 -12.91
CA ARG A 54 8.24 -20.62 -11.90
C ARG A 54 8.74 -21.49 -10.74
N PRO A 55 9.95 -21.17 -10.19
CA PRO A 55 10.51 -21.91 -9.05
C PRO A 55 10.10 -21.37 -7.68
N ASP A 56 9.44 -20.21 -7.62
CA ASP A 56 9.12 -19.48 -6.40
C ASP A 56 7.63 -19.56 -6.06
N TYR A 57 7.28 -19.30 -4.79
CA TYR A 57 5.89 -19.26 -4.37
C TYR A 57 5.09 -18.16 -5.07
N LEU A 58 3.80 -18.41 -5.18
CA LEU A 58 2.82 -17.43 -5.64
C LEU A 58 2.46 -16.50 -4.48
N VAL A 59 2.71 -15.21 -4.62
CA VAL A 59 2.39 -14.22 -3.60
C VAL A 59 0.87 -14.06 -3.46
N PRO A 60 0.29 -14.24 -2.25
CA PRO A 60 -1.11 -13.90 -2.01
C PRO A 60 -1.37 -12.41 -2.24
N GLY A 61 -2.41 -12.06 -2.98
CA GLY A 61 -2.72 -10.67 -3.29
C GLY A 61 -2.89 -9.80 -2.04
N CYS A 62 -3.52 -10.35 -0.99
CA CYS A 62 -3.66 -9.64 0.30
C CYS A 62 -2.31 -9.41 1.01
N LEU A 63 -1.29 -10.24 0.78
CA LEU A 63 0.05 -9.97 1.29
C LEU A 63 0.69 -8.81 0.53
N THR A 64 0.54 -8.77 -0.80
CA THR A 64 0.99 -7.60 -1.59
C THR A 64 0.35 -6.31 -1.08
N LEU A 65 -0.96 -6.34 -0.81
CA LEU A 65 -1.70 -5.21 -0.25
C LEU A 65 -1.16 -4.78 1.12
N ALA A 66 -0.83 -5.75 2.00
CA ALA A 66 -0.24 -5.44 3.32
C ALA A 66 1.14 -4.77 3.21
N PHE A 67 1.96 -5.13 2.20
CA PHE A 67 3.21 -4.42 1.92
C PHE A 67 2.95 -2.99 1.45
N VAL A 68 1.93 -2.77 0.60
CA VAL A 68 1.52 -1.42 0.18
C VAL A 68 1.15 -0.56 1.38
N ASP A 69 0.34 -1.08 2.30
CA ASP A 69 -0.04 -0.38 3.54
C ASP A 69 1.19 0.02 4.38
N GLY A 70 2.18 -0.86 4.48
CA GLY A 70 3.42 -0.59 5.19
C GLY A 70 4.24 0.53 4.54
N TYR A 71 4.43 0.49 3.22
CA TYR A 71 5.12 1.56 2.47
C TYR A 71 4.34 2.87 2.51
N TRP A 72 3.03 2.81 2.37
CA TRP A 72 2.17 3.96 2.46
C TRP A 72 2.27 4.66 3.82
N ALA A 73 2.24 3.89 4.92
CA ALA A 73 2.40 4.42 6.27
C ALA A 73 3.76 5.13 6.47
N ASN A 74 4.82 4.61 5.85
CA ASN A 74 6.17 5.13 6.02
C ASN A 74 6.52 6.30 5.08
N LEU A 75 5.93 6.36 3.90
CA LEU A 75 6.30 7.31 2.84
C LEU A 75 5.28 8.42 2.62
N VAL A 76 4.01 8.16 2.91
CA VAL A 76 2.89 9.06 2.58
C VAL A 76 2.16 9.55 3.80
N SER A 77 1.82 8.67 4.74
CA SER A 77 1.02 9.03 5.91
C SER A 77 1.82 9.87 6.90
N PRO A 78 1.30 11.03 7.33
CA PRO A 78 1.93 11.78 8.41
C PRO A 78 1.89 11.00 9.72
N ALA A 79 3.06 10.87 10.36
CA ALA A 79 3.16 10.28 11.70
C ALA A 79 2.78 11.30 12.78
N VAL A 80 3.05 12.59 12.51
CA VAL A 80 2.68 13.72 13.37
C VAL A 80 2.17 14.84 12.47
N PRO A 81 0.96 15.29 12.66
CA PRO A 81 -0.08 14.75 13.55
C PRO A 81 -0.60 13.38 13.06
N PHE A 82 -1.15 12.58 13.97
CA PHE A 82 -1.67 11.24 13.63
C PHE A 82 -2.77 11.31 12.57
N SER A 83 -2.57 10.56 11.51
CA SER A 83 -3.45 10.54 10.34
C SER A 83 -3.99 9.12 10.12
N PRO A 84 -5.22 8.84 10.54
CA PRO A 84 -5.77 7.49 10.41
C PRO A 84 -6.07 7.14 8.94
N HIS A 85 -5.72 5.92 8.55
CA HIS A 85 -6.18 5.34 7.30
C HIS A 85 -7.72 5.29 7.29
N TYR A 86 -8.35 5.86 6.26
CA TYR A 86 -9.81 5.94 6.20
C TYR A 86 -10.43 4.71 5.53
N GLY A 87 -9.72 4.13 4.58
CA GLY A 87 -10.12 2.93 3.88
C GLY A 87 -9.61 2.86 2.45
N GLN A 88 -9.87 1.74 1.83
CA GLN A 88 -9.46 1.42 0.47
C GLN A 88 -10.68 1.18 -0.40
N ASP A 89 -10.68 1.74 -1.60
CA ASP A 89 -11.66 1.47 -2.63
C ASP A 89 -11.00 0.79 -3.84
N LYS A 90 -11.76 0.03 -4.59
CA LYS A 90 -11.38 -0.51 -5.90
C LYS A 90 -10.08 -1.33 -5.92
N VAL A 91 -9.75 -2.06 -4.87
CA VAL A 91 -8.59 -2.98 -4.90
C VAL A 91 -8.73 -3.97 -6.05
N ARG A 92 -7.69 -4.06 -6.90
CA ARG A 92 -7.61 -5.00 -8.04
C ARG A 92 -6.22 -5.61 -8.11
N TYR A 93 -6.17 -6.92 -8.16
CA TYR A 93 -4.97 -7.70 -8.48
C TYR A 93 -4.93 -7.89 -10.00
N LEU A 94 -4.03 -7.19 -10.66
CA LEU A 94 -4.03 -7.05 -12.13
C LEU A 94 -3.23 -8.13 -12.82
N SER A 95 -2.16 -8.61 -12.17
CA SER A 95 -1.35 -9.71 -12.67
C SER A 95 -0.79 -10.56 -11.53
N THR A 96 -0.45 -11.80 -11.83
CA THR A 96 0.16 -12.74 -10.89
C THR A 96 1.55 -12.27 -10.48
N LEU A 97 1.84 -12.23 -9.17
CA LEU A 97 3.15 -11.94 -8.61
C LEU A 97 3.76 -13.21 -8.02
N PHE A 98 5.02 -13.50 -8.35
CA PHE A 98 5.80 -14.55 -7.71
C PHE A 98 6.79 -13.95 -6.71
N CYS A 99 7.19 -14.75 -5.72
CA CYS A 99 8.22 -14.32 -4.78
C CYS A 99 9.52 -13.94 -5.50
N ASN A 100 10.29 -13.06 -4.87
CA ASN A 100 11.57 -12.57 -5.37
C ASN A 100 11.52 -11.75 -6.67
N GLU A 101 10.34 -11.44 -7.21
CA GLU A 101 10.20 -10.48 -8.30
C GLU A 101 10.34 -9.04 -7.76
N PRO A 102 11.26 -8.22 -8.32
CA PRO A 102 11.38 -6.81 -7.91
C PRO A 102 10.14 -6.00 -8.29
N ILE A 103 9.61 -5.29 -7.30
CA ILE A 103 8.44 -4.41 -7.44
C ILE A 103 8.66 -3.09 -6.71
N ARG A 104 7.85 -2.08 -7.01
CA ARG A 104 7.78 -0.81 -6.28
C ARG A 104 6.35 -0.32 -6.15
N CYS A 105 6.10 0.51 -5.14
CA CYS A 105 4.83 1.20 -4.95
C CYS A 105 4.91 2.62 -5.52
N GLU A 106 3.84 3.07 -6.17
CA GLU A 106 3.64 4.44 -6.64
C GLU A 106 2.34 4.98 -6.04
N PHE A 107 2.42 6.09 -5.30
CA PHE A 107 1.30 6.75 -4.62
C PHE A 107 1.05 8.11 -5.24
N ASN A 108 -0.05 8.27 -5.97
CA ASN A 108 -0.41 9.49 -6.66
C ASN A 108 -1.55 10.18 -5.92
N LEU A 109 -1.34 11.36 -5.37
CA LEU A 109 -2.41 12.15 -4.75
C LEU A 109 -3.32 12.74 -5.84
N ILE A 110 -4.51 12.20 -5.99
CA ILE A 110 -5.45 12.56 -7.07
C ILE A 110 -6.57 13.50 -6.63
N ASP A 111 -6.88 13.53 -5.32
CA ASP A 111 -7.91 14.42 -4.79
C ASP A 111 -7.66 14.78 -3.33
N LYS A 112 -8.05 15.98 -2.94
CA LYS A 112 -8.08 16.41 -1.54
C LYS A 112 -9.31 17.28 -1.28
N ARG A 113 -10.02 16.99 -0.19
CA ARG A 113 -11.20 17.76 0.20
C ARG A 113 -11.33 17.89 1.72
N VAL A 114 -11.93 18.96 2.17
CA VAL A 114 -12.29 19.12 3.58
C VAL A 114 -13.38 18.09 3.93
N LYS A 115 -13.15 17.30 4.98
CA LYS A 115 -14.14 16.34 5.49
C LYS A 115 -15.01 16.96 6.58
N ASN A 116 -14.38 17.66 7.52
CA ASN A 116 -15.02 18.39 8.61
C ASN A 116 -14.04 19.43 9.19
N ASP A 117 -14.38 20.05 10.32
CA ASP A 117 -13.55 21.08 10.93
C ASP A 117 -12.16 20.58 11.37
N ARG A 118 -12.04 19.29 11.73
CA ARG A 118 -10.78 18.69 12.21
C ARG A 118 -9.95 18.05 11.11
N TYR A 119 -10.58 17.47 10.09
CA TYR A 119 -9.90 16.62 9.12
C TYR A 119 -10.19 17.02 7.67
N GLY A 120 -9.17 16.93 6.85
CA GLY A 120 -9.29 16.76 5.42
C GLY A 120 -9.24 15.29 5.04
N LEU A 121 -9.71 14.97 3.85
CA LEU A 121 -9.63 13.65 3.24
C LEU A 121 -8.77 13.76 1.99
N LEU A 122 -7.73 12.95 1.92
CA LEU A 122 -6.88 12.76 0.74
C LEU A 122 -7.30 11.47 0.04
N THR A 123 -7.22 11.46 -1.28
CA THR A 123 -7.46 10.26 -2.10
C THR A 123 -6.23 10.01 -2.96
N PHE A 124 -5.68 8.82 -2.84
CA PHE A 124 -4.53 8.38 -3.62
C PHE A 124 -4.94 7.29 -4.61
N GLU A 125 -4.39 7.38 -5.81
CA GLU A 125 -4.35 6.28 -6.76
C GLU A 125 -3.01 5.58 -6.57
N THR A 126 -3.04 4.31 -6.21
CA THR A 126 -1.86 3.54 -5.81
C THR A 126 -1.66 2.37 -6.75
N TYR A 127 -0.42 2.18 -7.20
CA TYR A 127 -0.01 1.05 -8.02
C TYR A 127 1.17 0.32 -7.39
N VAL A 128 1.18 -1.00 -7.51
CA VAL A 128 2.38 -1.81 -7.42
C VAL A 128 2.79 -2.19 -8.82
N LYS A 129 4.03 -1.92 -9.20
CA LYS A 129 4.55 -2.17 -10.55
C LYS A 129 5.85 -2.95 -10.52
N ARG A 130 6.06 -3.77 -11.54
CA ARG A 130 7.36 -4.40 -11.86
C ARG A 130 8.33 -3.37 -12.43
N GLN A 131 9.59 -3.77 -12.61
CA GLN A 131 10.65 -2.93 -13.20
C GLN A 131 10.33 -2.46 -14.62
N ASP A 132 9.64 -3.27 -15.42
CA ASP A 132 9.20 -2.93 -16.77
C ASP A 132 7.98 -2.01 -16.83
N GLY A 133 7.41 -1.69 -15.66
CA GLY A 133 6.24 -0.82 -15.50
C GLY A 133 4.90 -1.57 -15.52
N GLU A 134 4.90 -2.90 -15.70
CA GLU A 134 3.66 -3.69 -15.67
C GLU A 134 3.00 -3.63 -14.28
N PRO A 135 1.71 -3.25 -14.18
CA PRO A 135 1.03 -3.16 -12.91
C PRO A 135 0.62 -4.54 -12.39
N VAL A 136 0.93 -4.78 -11.11
CA VAL A 136 0.56 -5.97 -10.35
C VAL A 136 -0.70 -5.76 -9.53
N LEU A 137 -0.79 -4.59 -8.90
CA LEU A 137 -1.91 -4.20 -8.05
C LEU A 137 -2.28 -2.74 -8.32
N PHE A 138 -3.56 -2.46 -8.20
CA PHE A 138 -4.14 -1.13 -8.22
C PHE A 138 -5.12 -0.98 -7.07
N GLU A 139 -5.12 0.19 -6.44
CA GLU A 139 -6.14 0.56 -5.46
C GLU A 139 -6.36 2.07 -5.38
N ILE A 140 -7.46 2.45 -4.75
CA ILE A 140 -7.74 3.81 -4.34
C ILE A 140 -7.70 3.87 -2.81
N ASP A 141 -6.69 4.54 -2.27
CA ASP A 141 -6.52 4.76 -0.84
C ASP A 141 -7.11 6.08 -0.38
N LYS A 142 -7.63 6.08 0.84
CA LYS A 142 -8.14 7.30 1.50
C LYS A 142 -7.53 7.50 2.87
N LEU A 143 -7.00 8.69 3.08
CA LEU A 143 -6.35 9.11 4.31
C LEU A 143 -7.07 10.30 4.93
N MET A 144 -7.35 10.24 6.22
CA MET A 144 -7.76 11.41 6.98
C MET A 144 -6.53 12.10 7.56
N VAL A 145 -6.34 13.38 7.23
CA VAL A 145 -5.23 14.19 7.75
C VAL A 145 -5.78 15.37 8.55
N PRO A 146 -5.27 15.62 9.78
CA PRO A 146 -5.67 16.78 10.56
C PRO A 146 -5.41 18.09 9.81
N ARG A 147 -6.32 19.05 10.02
CA ARG A 147 -6.18 20.41 9.51
C ARG A 147 -5.47 21.29 10.52
N ARG A 148 -4.72 22.29 10.07
CA ARG A 148 -4.01 23.24 10.97
C ARG A 148 -4.96 23.97 11.94
N SER A 149 -6.15 24.32 11.49
CA SER A 149 -7.17 24.98 12.29
C SER A 149 -7.64 24.17 13.51
N SER A 150 -7.51 22.83 13.46
CA SER A 150 -7.92 21.96 14.57
C SER A 150 -6.98 22.01 15.79
N ARG A 151 -5.80 22.61 15.66
CA ARG A 151 -4.82 22.71 16.77
C ARG A 151 -5.14 23.82 17.77
N THR A 152 -5.96 24.79 17.39
CA THR A 152 -6.27 25.95 18.23
C THR A 152 -7.22 25.61 19.39
N ASP A 153 -7.99 24.52 19.29
CA ASP A 153 -9.00 24.12 20.28
C ASP A 153 -8.51 23.07 21.29
N ALA A 154 -7.32 22.50 21.09
CA ALA A 154 -6.77 21.44 21.96
C ALA A 154 -5.90 21.98 23.13
N VAL A 155 -5.75 23.32 23.28
CA VAL A 155 -4.92 24.00 24.31
C VAL A 155 -5.80 24.89 25.19
N ARG A 156 -7.02 24.45 25.49
CA ARG A 156 -7.84 25.08 26.54
C ARG A 156 -8.33 24.06 27.54
#